data_b8e12b8da1e1cee7c21f1f33b32be287
#
_entry.id   b8e12b8da1e1cee7c21f1f33b32be287
#
_cell.length_a   1.000
_cell.length_b   1.000
_cell.length_c   1.000
_cell.angle_alpha   90.00
_cell.angle_beta   90.00
_cell.angle_gamma   90.00
#
_symmetry.space_group_name_H-M   'P 1'
#
loop_
_entity.id
_entity.type
_entity.pdbx_description
1 polymer ?
#
loop_
_entity_poly.entity_id
_entity_poly.type
_entity_poly.pdbx_seq_one_letter_code
_entity_poly.pdbx_strand_id
1 'polypeptide(L)'
;AAAAKEGIQVCSEVVSKVISLFRQKGWFNPKWQQLNERDTIYKGNQLRADRILLSDKECVIVDYKTGAKENEHLKQMQAYKSAYTTYFNKPTTAFLLYTDTVELIEVR
;
A
#
# COMPACT_ATOMS: atom_id res chain seq x y z
N ALA A 1 -6.79 -10.12 -5.69
CA ALA A 1 -6.01 -8.91 -5.89
C ALA A 1 -6.55 -8.09 -7.05
N ALA A 2 -6.24 -6.81 -7.05
CA ALA A 2 -6.72 -5.89 -8.06
C ALA A 2 -6.35 -6.36 -9.48
N ALA A 3 -5.14 -6.85 -9.68
CA ALA A 3 -4.69 -7.34 -10.98
C ALA A 3 -5.58 -8.47 -11.50
N ALA A 4 -5.90 -9.41 -10.63
CA ALA A 4 -6.77 -10.53 -11.01
C ALA A 4 -8.19 -10.06 -11.30
N LYS A 5 -8.70 -9.10 -10.53
CA LYS A 5 -10.04 -8.55 -10.74
C LYS A 5 -10.17 -7.87 -12.10
N GLU A 6 -9.11 -7.27 -12.56
CA GLU A 6 -9.10 -6.55 -13.83
C GLU A 6 -8.66 -7.43 -14.99
N GLY A 7 -8.52 -8.72 -14.77
CA GLY A 7 -8.10 -9.64 -15.80
C GLY A 7 -6.62 -9.62 -16.14
N ILE A 8 -5.83 -8.88 -15.37
CA ILE A 8 -4.40 -8.83 -15.55
C ILE A 8 -3.80 -10.12 -15.00
N GLN A 9 -3.02 -10.80 -15.82
CA GLN A 9 -2.35 -11.99 -15.37
C GLN A 9 -1.07 -11.65 -14.64
N VAL A 10 -1.00 -12.07 -13.39
CA VAL A 10 0.19 -11.91 -12.58
C VAL A 10 0.87 -13.27 -12.51
N CYS A 11 2.09 -13.36 -13.00
CA CYS A 11 2.81 -14.64 -12.98
C CYS A 11 3.17 -15.03 -11.55
N SER A 12 3.31 -16.34 -11.33
CA SER A 12 3.58 -16.87 -9.99
C SER A 12 4.90 -16.37 -9.41
N GLU A 13 5.87 -16.04 -10.26
CA GLU A 13 7.13 -15.45 -9.80
C GLU A 13 6.94 -14.10 -9.14
N VAL A 14 6.11 -13.24 -9.74
CA VAL A 14 5.82 -11.91 -9.18
C VAL A 14 5.12 -12.07 -7.85
N VAL A 15 4.12 -12.94 -7.78
CA VAL A 15 3.39 -13.21 -6.54
C VAL A 15 4.34 -13.68 -5.45
N SER A 16 5.22 -14.64 -5.78
CA SER A 16 6.19 -15.17 -4.82
C SER A 16 7.13 -14.08 -4.30
N LYS A 17 7.60 -13.21 -5.19
CA LYS A 17 8.49 -12.11 -4.80
C LYS A 17 7.80 -11.10 -3.91
N VAL A 18 6.55 -10.78 -4.21
CA VAL A 18 5.75 -9.86 -3.38
C VAL A 18 5.55 -10.44 -1.99
N ILE A 19 5.20 -11.72 -1.91
CA ILE A 19 5.02 -12.40 -0.63
C ILE A 19 6.32 -12.38 0.18
N SER A 20 7.45 -12.64 -0.48
CA SER A 20 8.76 -12.60 0.18
C SER A 20 9.06 -11.22 0.72
N LEU A 21 8.78 -10.16 -0.04
CA LEU A 21 8.98 -8.78 0.42
C LEU A 21 8.14 -8.49 1.66
N PHE A 22 6.87 -8.85 1.63
CA PHE A 22 5.98 -8.61 2.76
C PHE A 22 6.43 -9.37 4.00
N ARG A 23 6.93 -10.59 3.80
CA ARG A 23 7.45 -11.41 4.90
C ARG A 23 8.71 -10.76 5.49
N GLN A 24 9.61 -10.26 4.67
CA GLN A 24 10.81 -9.57 5.13
C GLN A 24 10.48 -8.31 5.93
N LYS A 25 9.41 -7.62 5.56
CA LYS A 25 8.96 -6.43 6.27
C LYS A 25 8.21 -6.75 7.56
N GLY A 26 7.88 -8.02 7.79
CA GLY A 26 7.10 -8.42 8.94
C GLY A 26 5.62 -8.09 8.83
N TRP A 27 5.12 -7.87 7.63
CA TRP A 27 3.73 -7.46 7.42
C TRP A 27 2.73 -8.60 7.54
N PHE A 28 3.19 -9.84 7.67
CA PHE A 28 2.32 -10.97 7.98
C PHE A 28 2.25 -11.25 9.50
N ASN A 29 2.92 -10.43 10.30
CA ASN A 29 2.87 -10.58 11.75
C ASN A 29 1.45 -10.34 12.25
N PRO A 30 0.94 -11.16 13.20
CA PRO A 30 -0.42 -10.99 13.74
C PRO A 30 -0.71 -9.65 14.39
N LYS A 31 0.30 -8.86 14.75
CA LYS A 31 0.08 -7.52 15.29
C LYS A 31 -0.62 -6.59 14.29
N TRP A 32 -0.53 -6.89 12.99
CA TRP A 32 -1.12 -6.07 11.95
C TRP A 32 -2.54 -6.50 11.65
N GLN A 33 -3.48 -5.58 11.77
CA GLN A 33 -4.82 -5.74 11.24
C GLN A 33 -4.79 -5.27 9.79
N GLN A 34 -5.22 -6.12 8.88
CA GLN A 34 -5.20 -5.79 7.45
C GLN A 34 -6.56 -5.25 7.01
N LEU A 35 -6.53 -4.07 6.40
CA LEU A 35 -7.70 -3.43 5.82
C LEU A 35 -7.40 -3.21 4.35
N ASN A 36 -8.00 -4.04 3.48
CA ASN A 36 -7.69 -4.00 2.05
C ASN A 36 -8.73 -3.18 1.29
N GLU A 37 -8.27 -2.37 0.34
CA GLU A 37 -9.14 -1.62 -0.57
C GLU A 37 -10.26 -0.88 0.16
N ARG A 38 -9.96 -0.32 1.31
CA ARG A 38 -10.95 0.35 2.12
C ARG A 38 -11.13 1.79 1.71
N ASP A 39 -12.34 2.15 1.36
CA ASP A 39 -12.68 3.53 1.06
C ASP A 39 -12.77 4.34 2.36
N THR A 40 -12.10 5.48 2.35
CA THR A 40 -12.12 6.41 3.47
C THR A 40 -12.35 7.80 2.92
N ILE A 41 -13.25 8.55 3.53
CA ILE A 41 -13.47 9.93 3.15
C ILE A 41 -12.87 10.83 4.22
N TYR A 42 -11.95 11.70 3.81
CA TYR A 42 -11.29 12.63 4.71
C TYR A 42 -11.29 14.02 4.08
N LYS A 43 -11.90 14.99 4.76
CA LYS A 43 -12.05 16.37 4.27
C LYS A 43 -12.64 16.43 2.85
N GLY A 44 -13.65 15.58 2.59
CA GLY A 44 -14.31 15.54 1.30
C GLY A 44 -13.58 14.79 0.22
N ASN A 45 -12.39 14.28 0.50
CA ASN A 45 -11.60 13.51 -0.47
C ASN A 45 -11.65 12.04 -0.15
N GLN A 46 -11.84 11.24 -1.19
CA GLN A 46 -11.84 9.79 -1.04
C GLN A 46 -10.40 9.28 -0.99
N LEU A 47 -10.10 8.50 0.03
CA LEU A 47 -8.79 7.86 0.20
C LEU A 47 -8.97 6.36 0.01
N ARG A 48 -8.14 5.77 -0.82
CA ARG A 48 -8.24 4.35 -1.10
C ARG A 48 -6.86 3.75 -1.38
N ALA A 49 -6.15 3.43 -0.32
CA ALA A 49 -4.92 2.65 -0.46
C ALA A 49 -5.27 1.18 -0.69
N ASP A 50 -4.52 0.51 -1.53
CA ASP A 50 -4.78 -0.89 -1.86
C ASP A 50 -4.64 -1.80 -0.65
N ARG A 51 -3.71 -1.49 0.25
CA ARG A 51 -3.52 -2.26 1.47
C ARG A 51 -3.20 -1.33 2.62
N ILE A 52 -3.86 -1.55 3.74
CA ILE A 52 -3.64 -0.80 4.98
C ILE A 52 -3.34 -1.81 6.07
N LEU A 53 -2.24 -1.59 6.78
CA LEU A 53 -1.84 -2.40 7.93
C LEU A 53 -1.88 -1.53 9.17
N LEU A 54 -2.68 -1.92 10.14
CA LEU A 54 -2.86 -1.18 11.38
C LEU A 54 -2.38 -1.98 12.56
N SER A 55 -1.54 -1.36 13.39
CA SER A 55 -1.19 -1.89 14.70
C SER A 55 -1.61 -0.88 15.76
N ASP A 56 -1.37 -1.21 17.02
CA ASP A 56 -1.68 -0.28 18.10
C ASP A 56 -0.88 1.01 18.01
N LYS A 57 0.28 0.98 17.36
CA LYS A 57 1.24 2.07 17.39
C LYS A 57 1.44 2.78 16.06
N GLU A 58 1.13 2.12 14.95
CA GLU A 58 1.45 2.67 13.63
C GLU A 58 0.55 2.14 12.54
N CYS A 59 0.60 2.83 11.41
CA CYS A 59 -0.13 2.46 10.20
C CYS A 59 0.86 2.34 9.05
N VAL A 60 0.67 1.33 8.20
CA VAL A 60 1.43 1.20 6.95
C VAL A 60 0.44 1.14 5.82
N ILE A 61 0.65 1.96 4.79
CA ILE A 61 -0.16 1.90 3.58
C ILE A 61 0.70 1.49 2.40
N VAL A 62 0.16 0.66 1.54
CA VAL A 62 0.83 0.18 0.34
C VAL A 62 -0.11 0.33 -0.83
N ASP A 63 0.38 0.92 -1.91
CA ASP A 63 -0.37 1.04 -3.14
C ASP A 63 0.37 0.34 -4.25
N TYR A 64 -0.36 -0.46 -5.05
CA TYR A 64 0.22 -1.24 -6.12
C TYR A 64 0.15 -0.44 -7.42
N LYS A 65 1.26 -0.36 -8.13
CA LYS A 65 1.34 0.34 -9.41
C LYS A 65 1.94 -0.57 -10.47
N THR A 66 1.49 -0.37 -11.70
CA THR A 66 2.10 -1.01 -12.88
C THR A 66 2.72 0.08 -13.72
N GLY A 67 3.65 -0.31 -14.61
CA GLY A 67 4.29 0.63 -15.53
C GLY A 67 5.40 1.44 -14.89
N ALA A 68 5.69 2.58 -15.48
CA ALA A 68 6.80 3.41 -15.08
C ALA A 68 6.53 4.19 -13.79
N LYS A 69 7.60 4.51 -13.09
CA LYS A 69 7.51 5.37 -11.90
C LYS A 69 7.18 6.79 -12.33
N GLU A 70 6.22 7.40 -11.64
CA GLU A 70 5.78 8.76 -11.94
C GLU A 70 5.72 9.59 -10.68
N ASN A 71 6.05 10.88 -10.80
CA ASN A 71 6.02 11.80 -9.67
C ASN A 71 4.62 11.91 -9.05
N GLU A 72 3.60 11.76 -9.87
CA GLU A 72 2.23 11.82 -9.37
C GLU A 72 1.88 10.70 -8.42
N HIS A 73 2.49 9.52 -8.60
CA HIS A 73 2.33 8.42 -7.65
C HIS A 73 2.87 8.83 -6.28
N LEU A 74 4.03 9.49 -6.26
CA LEU A 74 4.64 9.96 -5.01
C LEU A 74 3.76 11.01 -4.35
N LYS A 75 3.25 11.97 -5.12
CA LYS A 75 2.39 13.03 -4.59
C LYS A 75 1.11 12.45 -4.00
N GLN A 76 0.49 11.50 -4.70
CA GLN A 76 -0.70 10.84 -4.21
C GLN A 76 -0.44 10.15 -2.88
N MET A 77 0.66 9.42 -2.78
CA MET A 77 0.97 8.69 -1.56
C MET A 77 1.39 9.60 -0.42
N GLN A 78 2.03 10.74 -0.71
CA GLN A 78 2.32 11.74 0.31
C GLN A 78 1.02 12.30 0.90
N ALA A 79 0.04 12.58 0.04
CA ALA A 79 -1.27 13.04 0.49
C ALA A 79 -1.99 11.98 1.31
N TYR A 80 -1.97 10.73 0.87
CA TYR A 80 -2.56 9.62 1.61
C TYR A 80 -1.87 9.43 2.97
N LYS A 81 -0.56 9.48 2.99
CA LYS A 81 0.22 9.33 4.23
C LYS A 81 -0.22 10.36 5.27
N SER A 82 -0.32 11.60 4.85
CA SER A 82 -0.75 12.68 5.74
C SER A 82 -2.18 12.48 6.22
N ALA A 83 -3.08 12.15 5.31
CA ALA A 83 -4.49 11.96 5.62
C ALA A 83 -4.72 10.78 6.55
N TYR A 84 -4.09 9.64 6.28
CA TYR A 84 -4.23 8.47 7.13
C TYR A 84 -3.61 8.68 8.51
N THR A 85 -2.51 9.42 8.60
CA THR A 85 -1.92 9.78 9.88
C THR A 85 -2.94 10.50 10.77
N THR A 86 -3.67 11.44 10.21
CA THR A 86 -4.70 12.15 10.95
C THR A 86 -5.92 11.26 11.22
N TYR A 87 -6.35 10.52 10.22
CA TYR A 87 -7.56 9.70 10.33
C TYR A 87 -7.44 8.64 11.42
N PHE A 88 -6.31 7.92 11.44
CA PHE A 88 -6.08 6.88 12.44
C PHE A 88 -5.41 7.39 13.71
N ASN A 89 -4.94 8.65 13.68
CA ASN A 89 -4.19 9.24 14.79
C ASN A 89 -2.96 8.39 15.15
N LYS A 90 -2.23 7.96 14.13
CA LYS A 90 -1.03 7.13 14.26
C LYS A 90 0.00 7.51 13.21
N PRO A 91 1.30 7.39 13.52
CA PRO A 91 2.32 7.57 12.49
C PRO A 91 2.07 6.62 11.32
N THR A 92 2.15 7.12 10.12
CA THR A 92 1.89 6.33 8.91
C THR A 92 3.13 6.29 8.04
N THR A 93 3.49 5.09 7.59
CA THR A 93 4.53 4.88 6.60
C THR A 93 3.84 4.47 5.30
N ALA A 94 4.25 5.06 4.19
CA ALA A 94 3.64 4.80 2.90
C ALA A 94 4.63 4.17 1.93
N PHE A 95 4.17 3.19 1.18
CA PHE A 95 4.97 2.49 0.19
C PHE A 95 4.25 2.43 -1.14
N LEU A 96 5.03 2.53 -2.22
CA LEU A 96 4.58 2.18 -3.56
C LEU A 96 5.23 0.85 -3.95
N LEU A 97 4.44 -0.08 -4.42
CA LEU A 97 4.95 -1.35 -4.93
C LEU A 97 4.73 -1.40 -6.43
N TYR A 98 5.82 -1.32 -7.19
CA TYR A 98 5.77 -1.45 -8.64
C TYR A 98 5.86 -2.92 -9.00
N THR A 99 4.74 -3.49 -9.45
CA THR A 99 4.63 -4.93 -9.63
C THR A 99 5.40 -5.46 -10.83
N ASP A 100 5.66 -4.63 -11.84
CA ASP A 100 6.41 -5.06 -13.02
C ASP A 100 7.85 -5.43 -12.69
N THR A 101 8.47 -4.69 -11.77
CA THR A 101 9.85 -4.91 -11.36
C THR A 101 9.96 -5.44 -9.94
N VAL A 102 8.84 -5.55 -9.23
CA VAL A 102 8.79 -5.92 -7.82
C VAL A 102 9.69 -5.01 -6.98
N GLU A 103 9.53 -3.71 -7.17
CA GLU A 103 10.24 -2.71 -6.39
C GLU A 103 9.32 -2.08 -5.36
N LEU A 104 9.78 -2.09 -4.11
CA LEU A 104 9.07 -1.45 -3.01
C LEU A 104 9.79 -0.16 -2.65
N ILE A 105 9.07 0.96 -2.76
CA ILE A 105 9.64 2.28 -2.54
C ILE A 105 8.92 2.94 -1.38
N GLU A 106 9.67 3.32 -0.36
CA GLU A 106 9.11 4.10 0.75
C GLU A 106 8.92 5.55 0.32
N VAL A 107 7.73 6.07 0.55
CA VAL A 107 7.39 7.46 0.20
C VAL A 107 7.63 8.34 1.43
N ARG A 108 8.51 9.29 1.28
CA ARG A 108 8.91 10.18 2.38
C ARG A 108 8.21 11.52 2.32
#